data_32aa485675374964df85fd8b50f90437
#
_entry.id   32aa485675374964df85fd8b50f90437
#
_cell.length_a   1.000
_cell.length_b   1.000
_cell.length_c   1.000
_cell.angle_alpha   90.00
_cell.angle_beta   90.00
_cell.angle_gamma   90.00
#
_symmetry.space_group_name_H-M   'P 1'
#
loop_
_entity.id
_entity.type
_entity.pdbx_description
1 polymer ?
#
loop_
_entity_poly.entity_id
_entity_poly.type
_entity_poly.pdbx_seq_one_letter_code
_entity_poly.pdbx_strand_id
1 'polypeptide(L)'
;MKKKILAAITAGVLTTGLMTGTVFAADTEVQGDKELKGEVYAFIAASLSNSMEEIQKDFNELYPNVTIYYSADSSGTLQTQIEEGARCDLFFSAADKQMDALTEEKLTKEDTVVDLLENKVVLIKPKDGETKVTGF
;
A
#
# COMPACT_ATOMS: atom_id res chain seq x y z
N MET A 1 22.77 -2.09 -23.72
CA MET A 1 21.98 -1.39 -24.75
C MET A 1 20.80 -0.73 -24.06
N LYS A 2 20.79 0.61 -23.99
CA LYS A 2 19.75 1.39 -23.29
C LYS A 2 18.57 1.55 -24.24
N LYS A 3 17.40 0.94 -23.95
CA LYS A 3 16.18 1.21 -24.69
C LYS A 3 15.49 2.44 -24.08
N LYS A 4 15.47 3.53 -24.84
CA LYS A 4 14.73 4.75 -24.54
C LYS A 4 13.24 4.48 -24.85
N ILE A 5 12.39 4.64 -23.85
CA ILE A 5 10.93 4.68 -24.06
C ILE A 5 10.59 6.10 -24.49
N LEU A 6 10.10 6.22 -25.72
CA LEU A 6 9.68 7.47 -26.32
C LEU A 6 8.16 7.63 -26.06
N ALA A 7 7.81 8.55 -25.20
CA ALA A 7 6.41 8.94 -25.01
C ALA A 7 6.02 9.88 -26.16
N ALA A 8 5.08 9.46 -26.98
CA ALA A 8 4.49 10.31 -28.01
C ALA A 8 3.32 11.10 -27.42
N ILE A 9 3.54 12.39 -27.22
CA ILE A 9 2.48 13.35 -26.91
C ILE A 9 1.97 13.87 -28.25
N THR A 10 0.77 13.47 -28.65
CA THR A 10 0.04 14.07 -29.76
C THR A 10 -0.78 15.26 -29.23
N ALA A 11 -0.31 16.44 -29.53
CA ALA A 11 -1.09 17.67 -29.40
C ALA A 11 -2.04 17.82 -30.60
N GLY A 12 -3.30 18.06 -30.34
CA GLY A 12 -4.27 18.29 -31.40
C GLY A 12 -5.52 19.01 -30.92
N VAL A 13 -5.57 20.28 -31.32
CA VAL A 13 -6.74 21.09 -31.66
C VAL A 13 -7.43 21.86 -30.56
N LEU A 14 -7.15 23.15 -30.65
CA LEU A 14 -7.82 24.30 -30.04
C LEU A 14 -9.23 24.49 -30.67
N THR A 15 -10.29 24.38 -29.86
CA THR A 15 -11.57 25.02 -30.16
C THR A 15 -12.07 25.78 -28.94
N THR A 16 -12.22 27.08 -29.12
CA THR A 16 -12.82 28.03 -28.17
C THR A 16 -14.30 27.73 -27.96
N GLY A 17 -14.70 27.49 -26.70
CA GLY A 17 -16.10 27.30 -26.29
C GLY A 17 -16.28 27.55 -24.79
N LEU A 18 -17.16 28.44 -24.49
CA LEU A 18 -17.53 29.11 -23.24
C LEU A 18 -17.60 28.21 -21.98
N MET A 19 -17.17 28.79 -20.88
CA MET A 19 -17.19 28.33 -19.49
C MET A 19 -18.52 27.76 -19.00
N THR A 20 -18.50 26.55 -18.45
CA THR A 20 -19.21 26.18 -17.24
C THR A 20 -18.27 25.26 -16.44
N GLY A 21 -17.91 25.71 -15.22
CA GLY A 21 -16.98 24.99 -14.35
C GLY A 21 -17.60 23.68 -13.84
N THR A 22 -17.24 22.59 -14.44
CA THR A 22 -17.36 21.26 -13.86
C THR A 22 -15.97 20.89 -13.37
N VAL A 23 -15.85 20.80 -12.04
CA VAL A 23 -14.69 20.18 -11.39
C VAL A 23 -14.73 18.70 -11.79
N PHE A 24 -13.95 18.34 -12.81
CA PHE A 24 -13.65 16.94 -13.07
C PHE A 24 -12.71 16.47 -11.96
N ALA A 25 -13.24 15.72 -10.99
CA ALA A 25 -12.43 14.77 -10.28
C ALA A 25 -11.87 13.85 -11.37
N ALA A 26 -10.57 13.91 -11.59
CA ALA A 26 -9.90 12.95 -12.45
C ALA A 26 -9.94 11.62 -11.70
N ASP A 27 -10.93 10.77 -12.03
CA ASP A 27 -10.84 9.34 -11.79
C ASP A 27 -9.62 8.87 -12.60
N THR A 28 -8.49 8.73 -11.91
CA THR A 28 -7.33 8.08 -12.49
C THR A 28 -7.65 6.59 -12.49
N GLU A 29 -8.29 6.09 -13.56
CA GLU A 29 -8.42 4.65 -13.77
C GLU A 29 -7.02 4.04 -13.74
N VAL A 30 -6.77 3.19 -12.77
CA VAL A 30 -5.55 2.40 -12.71
C VAL A 30 -5.62 1.37 -13.83
N GLN A 31 -4.86 1.59 -14.89
CA GLN A 31 -4.80 0.68 -16.02
C GLN A 31 -3.82 -0.46 -15.69
N GLY A 32 -4.34 -1.67 -15.55
CA GLY A 32 -3.53 -2.86 -15.31
C GLY A 32 -2.69 -3.27 -16.52
N ASP A 33 -1.66 -4.07 -16.28
CA ASP A 33 -0.83 -4.71 -17.31
C ASP A 33 -1.00 -6.24 -17.25
N LYS A 34 -1.76 -6.80 -18.19
CA LYS A 34 -2.03 -8.24 -18.25
C LYS A 34 -0.85 -9.08 -18.76
N GLU A 35 0.19 -8.44 -19.26
CA GLU A 35 1.42 -9.09 -19.74
C GLU A 35 2.45 -9.21 -18.61
N LEU A 36 2.33 -8.39 -17.56
CA LEU A 36 3.22 -8.41 -16.41
C LEU A 36 3.11 -9.75 -15.68
N LYS A 37 4.26 -10.38 -15.41
CA LYS A 37 4.37 -11.67 -14.73
C LYS A 37 5.39 -11.59 -13.61
N GLY A 38 5.12 -12.26 -12.52
CA GLY A 38 6.06 -12.34 -11.42
C GLY A 38 5.46 -12.90 -10.14
N GLU A 39 6.30 -13.00 -9.14
CA GLU A 39 5.94 -13.40 -7.78
C GLU A 39 6.35 -12.31 -6.81
N VAL A 40 5.47 -11.99 -5.88
CA VAL A 40 5.68 -11.01 -4.82
C VAL A 40 5.46 -11.71 -3.48
N TYR A 41 6.43 -11.61 -2.59
CA TYR A 41 6.33 -12.12 -1.21
C TYR A 41 6.07 -10.94 -0.28
N ALA A 42 4.85 -10.84 0.21
CA ALA A 42 4.41 -9.76 1.06
C ALA A 42 4.20 -10.23 2.50
N PHE A 43 4.97 -9.67 3.41
CA PHE A 43 4.80 -9.86 4.85
C PHE A 43 3.83 -8.82 5.36
N ILE A 44 2.75 -9.24 6.02
CA ILE A 44 1.67 -8.36 6.45
C ILE A 44 1.38 -8.54 7.93
N ALA A 45 1.23 -7.45 8.67
CA ALA A 45 0.70 -7.54 10.02
C ALA A 45 -0.65 -8.27 10.01
N ALA A 46 -0.87 -9.22 10.92
CA ALA A 46 -2.04 -10.09 10.95
C ALA A 46 -3.38 -9.33 10.93
N SER A 47 -3.42 -8.12 11.49
CA SER A 47 -4.60 -7.24 11.46
C SER A 47 -5.02 -6.80 10.06
N LEU A 48 -4.14 -6.89 9.06
CA LEU A 48 -4.38 -6.49 7.69
C LEU A 48 -4.91 -7.63 6.80
N SER A 49 -4.93 -8.88 7.29
CA SER A 49 -5.22 -10.06 6.47
C SER A 49 -6.49 -9.92 5.63
N ASN A 50 -7.61 -9.56 6.23
CA ASN A 50 -8.88 -9.45 5.50
C ASN A 50 -8.85 -8.37 4.41
N SER A 51 -8.27 -7.20 4.73
CA SER A 51 -8.16 -6.10 3.76
C SER A 51 -7.22 -6.47 2.61
N MET A 52 -6.12 -7.17 2.89
CA MET A 52 -5.17 -7.60 1.87
C MET A 52 -5.74 -8.68 0.95
N GLU A 53 -6.61 -9.56 1.45
CA GLU A 53 -7.35 -10.51 0.62
C GLU A 53 -8.30 -9.82 -0.37
N GLU A 54 -8.95 -8.73 0.04
CA GLU A 54 -9.80 -7.93 -0.84
C GLU A 54 -8.96 -7.19 -1.89
N ILE A 55 -7.90 -6.53 -1.47
CA ILE A 55 -6.95 -5.84 -2.36
C ILE A 55 -6.35 -6.82 -3.38
N GLN A 56 -6.05 -8.05 -2.97
CA GLN A 56 -5.52 -9.07 -3.88
C GLN A 56 -6.50 -9.42 -5.00
N LYS A 57 -7.81 -9.45 -4.73
CA LYS A 57 -8.82 -9.72 -5.77
C LYS A 57 -8.81 -8.62 -6.82
N ASP A 58 -8.85 -7.35 -6.37
CA ASP A 58 -8.81 -6.20 -7.27
C ASP A 58 -7.49 -6.14 -8.05
N PHE A 59 -6.38 -6.44 -7.39
CA PHE A 59 -5.07 -6.49 -8.01
C PHE A 59 -4.99 -7.57 -9.11
N ASN A 60 -5.55 -8.75 -8.86
CA ASN A 60 -5.54 -9.86 -9.82
C ASN A 60 -6.40 -9.58 -11.06
N GLU A 61 -7.42 -8.70 -10.97
CA GLU A 61 -8.17 -8.26 -12.15
C GLU A 61 -7.29 -7.41 -13.09
N LEU A 62 -6.39 -6.61 -12.52
CA LEU A 62 -5.48 -5.74 -13.24
C LEU A 62 -4.21 -6.47 -13.71
N TYR A 63 -3.71 -7.40 -12.89
CA TYR A 63 -2.44 -8.12 -13.08
C TYR A 63 -2.59 -9.63 -12.91
N PRO A 64 -3.33 -10.33 -13.78
CA PRO A 64 -3.72 -11.73 -13.59
C PRO A 64 -2.55 -12.72 -13.61
N ASN A 65 -1.38 -12.32 -14.10
CA ASN A 65 -0.19 -13.16 -14.18
C ASN A 65 0.86 -12.83 -13.10
N VAL A 66 0.51 -11.99 -12.13
CA VAL A 66 1.34 -11.73 -10.94
C VAL A 66 0.75 -12.51 -9.76
N THR A 67 1.58 -13.30 -9.10
CA THR A 67 1.18 -14.04 -7.90
C THR A 67 1.71 -13.34 -6.66
N ILE A 68 0.84 -13.06 -5.69
CA ILE A 68 1.23 -12.51 -4.39
C ILE A 68 1.11 -13.61 -3.34
N TYR A 69 2.20 -13.86 -2.63
CA TYR A 69 2.25 -14.76 -1.47
C TYR A 69 2.27 -13.94 -0.19
N TYR A 70 1.24 -14.10 0.65
CA TYR A 70 1.17 -13.43 1.94
C TYR A 70 1.73 -14.31 3.06
N SER A 71 2.55 -13.71 3.93
CA SER A 71 2.88 -14.22 5.26
C SER A 71 2.29 -13.27 6.29
N ALA A 72 1.32 -13.73 7.07
CA ALA A 72 0.61 -12.92 8.05
C ALA A 72 0.99 -13.34 9.48
N ASP A 73 1.55 -12.42 10.26
CA ASP A 73 1.92 -12.62 11.66
C ASP A 73 2.02 -11.28 12.39
N SER A 74 2.46 -11.27 13.64
CA SER A 74 2.83 -10.02 14.31
C SER A 74 3.98 -9.33 13.58
N SER A 75 3.98 -8.00 13.56
CA SER A 75 5.05 -7.24 12.89
C SER A 75 6.43 -7.58 13.45
N GLY A 76 6.53 -7.89 14.74
CA GLY A 76 7.79 -8.31 15.37
C GLY A 76 8.28 -9.68 14.90
N THR A 77 7.39 -10.67 14.76
CA THR A 77 7.74 -11.99 14.22
C THR A 77 8.22 -11.87 12.78
N LEU A 78 7.52 -11.07 11.97
CA LEU A 78 7.88 -10.85 10.56
C LEU A 78 9.21 -10.10 10.42
N GLN A 79 9.48 -9.12 11.28
CA GLN A 79 10.78 -8.46 11.36
C GLN A 79 11.90 -9.48 11.59
N THR A 80 11.77 -10.34 12.61
CA THR A 80 12.77 -11.38 12.91
C THR A 80 13.00 -12.31 11.70
N GLN A 81 11.95 -12.70 10.99
CA GLN A 81 12.10 -13.53 9.79
C GLN A 81 12.88 -12.82 8.69
N ILE A 82 12.69 -11.50 8.51
CA ILE A 82 13.45 -10.70 7.55
C ILE A 82 14.92 -10.61 7.97
N GLU A 83 15.21 -10.37 9.25
CA GLU A 83 16.55 -10.36 9.82
C GLU A 83 17.27 -11.71 9.65
N GLU A 84 16.53 -12.82 9.73
CA GLU A 84 17.03 -14.18 9.48
C GLU A 84 17.19 -14.50 7.99
N GLY A 85 16.86 -13.57 7.10
CA GLY A 85 17.07 -13.71 5.66
C GLY A 85 15.90 -14.33 4.90
N ALA A 86 14.69 -14.33 5.46
CA ALA A 86 13.51 -14.74 4.72
C ALA A 86 13.28 -13.82 3.51
N ARG A 87 12.86 -14.38 2.38
CA ARG A 87 12.50 -13.59 1.21
C ARG A 87 11.27 -12.76 1.50
N CYS A 88 11.43 -11.45 1.44
CA CYS A 88 10.37 -10.47 1.60
C CYS A 88 10.56 -9.35 0.57
N ASP A 89 9.59 -9.16 -0.30
CA ASP A 89 9.61 -8.11 -1.30
C ASP A 89 8.86 -6.85 -0.80
N LEU A 90 7.81 -7.05 0.03
CA LEU A 90 7.01 -5.99 0.65
C LEU A 90 6.74 -6.33 2.12
N PHE A 91 6.89 -5.35 3.00
CA PHE A 91 6.55 -5.50 4.41
C PHE A 91 5.54 -4.42 4.84
N PHE A 92 4.38 -4.85 5.33
CA PHE A 92 3.33 -4.00 5.90
C PHE A 92 3.33 -4.14 7.41
N SER A 93 4.06 -3.28 8.09
CA SER A 93 4.12 -3.23 9.54
C SER A 93 2.94 -2.46 10.13
N ALA A 94 2.43 -2.90 11.27
CA ALA A 94 1.44 -2.16 12.06
C ALA A 94 2.07 -1.18 13.05
N ALA A 95 3.40 -1.06 13.07
CA ALA A 95 4.11 -0.14 13.95
C ALA A 95 5.45 0.31 13.34
N ASP A 96 5.79 1.56 13.58
CA ASP A 96 7.00 2.21 13.06
C ASP A 96 8.28 1.55 13.58
N LYS A 97 8.26 1.13 14.84
CA LYS A 97 9.42 0.50 15.52
C LYS A 97 10.08 -0.61 14.70
N GLN A 98 9.30 -1.46 14.03
CA GLN A 98 9.81 -2.57 13.23
C GLN A 98 10.42 -2.08 11.91
N MET A 99 9.81 -1.07 11.32
CA MET A 99 10.35 -0.44 10.10
C MET A 99 11.64 0.31 10.38
N ASP A 100 11.70 1.05 11.50
CA ASP A 100 12.90 1.77 11.93
C ASP A 100 14.07 0.80 12.13
N ALA A 101 13.84 -0.31 12.85
CA ALA A 101 14.86 -1.33 13.10
C ALA A 101 15.42 -1.91 11.79
N LEU A 102 14.55 -2.34 10.87
CA LEU A 102 14.98 -2.87 9.57
C LEU A 102 15.71 -1.82 8.71
N THR A 103 15.34 -0.53 8.85
CA THR A 103 15.99 0.56 8.15
C THR A 103 17.38 0.84 8.72
N GLU A 104 17.54 0.86 10.05
CA GLU A 104 18.82 0.98 10.73
C GLU A 104 19.80 -0.15 10.33
N GLU A 105 19.27 -1.36 10.16
CA GLU A 105 20.02 -2.53 9.71
C GLU A 105 20.24 -2.58 8.20
N LYS A 106 19.72 -1.60 7.44
CA LYS A 106 19.82 -1.52 5.96
C LYS A 106 19.16 -2.72 5.25
N LEU A 107 18.13 -3.27 5.85
CA LEU A 107 17.31 -4.36 5.26
C LEU A 107 16.13 -3.82 4.46
N THR A 108 15.86 -2.52 4.51
CA THR A 108 14.91 -1.84 3.63
C THR A 108 15.62 -1.22 2.44
N LYS A 109 14.91 -1.10 1.31
CA LYS A 109 15.40 -0.34 0.18
C LYS A 109 15.29 1.15 0.49
N GLU A 110 16.36 1.89 0.24
CA GLU A 110 16.44 3.33 0.46
C GLU A 110 15.27 4.08 -0.22
N ASP A 111 14.69 5.06 0.47
CA ASP A 111 13.57 5.91 0.01
C ASP A 111 12.26 5.15 -0.33
N THR A 112 12.08 3.93 0.17
CA THR A 112 10.83 3.15 -0.08
C THR A 112 9.95 2.94 1.14
N VAL A 113 10.38 3.39 2.33
CA VAL A 113 9.56 3.34 3.54
C VAL A 113 8.58 4.50 3.53
N VAL A 114 7.30 4.20 3.68
CA VAL A 114 6.22 5.20 3.65
C VAL A 114 5.20 4.91 4.74
N ASP A 115 4.70 5.97 5.37
CA ASP A 115 3.54 5.91 6.25
C ASP A 115 2.27 5.82 5.39
N LEU A 116 1.74 4.63 5.25
CA LEU A 116 0.62 4.36 4.37
C LEU A 116 -0.72 4.74 4.99
N LEU A 117 -0.90 4.47 6.29
CA LEU A 117 -2.14 4.65 7.04
C LEU A 117 -1.85 5.12 8.46
N GLU A 118 -2.72 5.97 9.00
CA GLU A 118 -2.72 6.38 10.39
C GLU A 118 -3.88 5.73 11.14
N ASN A 119 -3.62 5.09 12.27
CA ASN A 119 -4.65 4.60 13.19
C ASN A 119 -4.79 5.52 14.41
N LYS A 120 -6.03 5.89 14.75
CA LYS A 120 -6.32 6.74 15.90
C LYS A 120 -7.04 5.95 16.97
N VAL A 121 -6.42 5.86 18.14
CA VAL A 121 -7.07 5.27 19.31
C VAL A 121 -8.09 6.27 19.87
N VAL A 122 -9.31 5.80 20.11
CA VAL A 122 -10.37 6.61 20.68
C VAL A 122 -10.99 5.93 21.89
N LEU A 123 -11.38 6.74 22.87
CA LEU A 123 -12.12 6.27 24.03
C LEU A 123 -13.62 6.32 23.71
N ILE A 124 -14.30 5.20 23.83
CA ILE A 124 -15.75 5.13 23.62
C ILE A 124 -16.48 4.78 24.92
N LYS A 125 -17.70 5.29 25.07
CA LYS A 125 -18.63 4.94 26.14
C LYS A 125 -20.02 4.66 25.57
N PRO A 126 -20.88 3.90 26.27
CA PRO A 126 -22.28 3.82 25.89
C PRO A 126 -22.92 5.20 25.81
N LYS A 127 -23.85 5.42 24.88
CA LYS A 127 -24.48 6.72 24.66
C LYS A 127 -25.08 7.31 25.92
N ASP A 128 -25.73 6.49 26.75
CA ASP A 128 -26.41 6.88 27.97
C ASP A 128 -25.60 6.49 29.23
N GLY A 129 -24.35 6.09 29.09
CA GLY A 129 -23.49 5.67 30.18
C GLY A 129 -22.77 6.84 30.83
N GLU A 130 -22.72 6.89 32.15
CA GLU A 130 -21.83 7.75 32.88
C GLU A 130 -20.40 7.17 32.88
N THR A 131 -19.41 8.02 32.74
CA THR A 131 -18.01 7.65 32.89
C THR A 131 -17.23 8.72 33.62
N LYS A 132 -16.30 8.26 34.47
CA LYS A 132 -15.33 9.13 35.15
C LYS A 132 -14.02 9.26 34.34
N VAL A 133 -13.90 8.52 33.24
CA VAL A 133 -12.72 8.56 32.35
C VAL A 133 -12.83 9.78 31.45
N THR A 134 -11.83 10.65 31.53
CA THR A 134 -11.80 11.94 30.82
C THR A 134 -10.71 12.00 29.73
N GLY A 135 -9.92 10.96 29.58
CA GLY A 135 -8.82 10.87 28.60
C GLY A 135 -7.95 9.63 28.84
N PHE A 136 -6.90 9.52 28.05
CA PHE A 136 -5.83 8.55 28.19
C PHE A 136 -4.77 9.07 29.13
#